data_022efbdfb0ccbde00f40a76d21a62ea8
#
_entry.id   022efbdfb0ccbde00f40a76d21a62ea8
#
_cell.length_a   1.000
_cell.length_b   1.000
_cell.length_c   1.000
_cell.angle_alpha   90.00
_cell.angle_beta   90.00
_cell.angle_gamma   90.00
#
_symmetry.space_group_name_H-M   'P 1'
#
loop_
_entity.id
_entity.type
_entity.pdbx_description
1 polymer ?
#
loop_
_entity_poly.entity_id
_entity_poly.type
_entity_poly.pdbx_seq_one_letter_code
_entity_poly.pdbx_strand_id
1 'polypeptide(L)'
;LEGHFKENPVFPASIMIEALGQLCVFFLLKGENAALKEKGDPNTIFFTSCDGVKCRRICKPGDTLSMKIKVSRIRHPLACFHGEITVNKEKTSTAEEIKLAFDYYPVIDGQVSTEAKPVAVQNGNGHESEETVTNGTEEKKEETTPRFVKYVSDN
;
A
#
# COMPACT_ATOMS: atom_id res chain seq x y z
N LEU A 1 -16.90 10.39 1.26
CA LEU A 1 -17.80 9.27 1.64
C LEU A 1 -19.29 9.56 1.40
N GLU A 2 -19.65 10.68 0.80
CA GLU A 2 -21.05 11.09 0.57
C GLU A 2 -21.87 10.09 -0.25
N GLY A 3 -21.26 9.28 -1.08
CA GLY A 3 -21.92 8.26 -1.89
C GLY A 3 -21.96 6.84 -1.32
N HIS A 4 -21.35 6.56 -0.15
CA HIS A 4 -21.24 5.20 0.37
C HIS A 4 -21.63 5.09 1.86
N PHE A 5 -22.88 5.18 2.25
CA PHE A 5 -24.14 5.45 1.58
C PHE A 5 -24.68 6.81 2.03
N LYS A 6 -25.62 7.43 1.29
CA LYS A 6 -26.01 8.84 1.47
C LYS A 6 -26.49 9.19 2.91
N GLU A 7 -27.23 8.32 3.57
CA GLU A 7 -27.76 8.54 4.93
C GLU A 7 -27.05 7.68 6.00
N ASN A 8 -26.17 6.78 5.59
CA ASN A 8 -25.39 5.93 6.49
C ASN A 8 -23.98 5.75 5.92
N PRO A 9 -23.11 6.76 6.09
CA PRO A 9 -21.77 6.70 5.53
C PRO A 9 -20.95 5.58 6.18
N VAL A 10 -20.44 4.70 5.35
CA VAL A 10 -19.62 3.55 5.73
C VAL A 10 -18.27 3.65 5.04
N PHE A 11 -17.21 3.38 5.77
CA PHE A 11 -15.88 3.29 5.16
C PHE A 11 -15.76 1.98 4.37
N PRO A 12 -15.52 2.04 3.03
CA PRO A 12 -15.54 0.85 2.20
C PRO A 12 -14.47 -0.19 2.58
N ALA A 13 -14.86 -1.46 2.60
CA ALA A 13 -13.93 -2.56 2.88
C ALA A 13 -12.76 -2.63 1.88
N SER A 14 -13.00 -2.28 0.62
CA SER A 14 -11.97 -2.20 -0.41
C SER A 14 -10.86 -1.19 -0.06
N ILE A 15 -11.22 -0.04 0.49
CA ILE A 15 -10.25 0.97 0.93
C ILE A 15 -9.50 0.50 2.19
N MET A 16 -10.13 -0.27 3.06
CA MET A 16 -9.45 -0.89 4.21
C MET A 16 -8.37 -1.89 3.77
N ILE A 17 -8.68 -2.70 2.75
CA ILE A 17 -7.70 -3.64 2.16
C ILE A 17 -6.56 -2.87 1.50
N GLU A 18 -6.88 -1.84 0.74
CA GLU A 18 -5.87 -0.96 0.12
C GLU A 18 -4.95 -0.34 1.17
N ALA A 19 -5.50 0.19 2.27
CA ALA A 19 -4.71 0.78 3.34
C ALA A 19 -3.76 -0.24 4.01
N LEU A 20 -4.18 -1.50 4.18
CA LEU A 20 -3.31 -2.58 4.64
C LEU A 20 -2.22 -2.90 3.62
N GLY A 21 -2.55 -2.93 2.32
CA GLY A 21 -1.59 -3.10 1.24
C GLY A 21 -0.52 -2.01 1.24
N GLN A 22 -0.92 -0.74 1.37
CA GLN A 22 0.00 0.39 1.47
C GLN A 22 0.90 0.31 2.70
N LEU A 23 0.39 -0.19 3.83
CA LEU A 23 1.22 -0.43 5.02
C LEU A 23 2.27 -1.51 4.77
N CYS A 24 1.93 -2.57 4.03
CA CYS A 24 2.88 -3.60 3.60
C CYS A 24 3.95 -3.02 2.64
N VAL A 25 3.55 -2.16 1.69
CA VAL A 25 4.49 -1.45 0.81
C VAL A 25 5.44 -0.59 1.64
N PHE A 26 4.92 0.19 2.58
CA PHE A 26 5.74 1.03 3.47
C PHE A 26 6.78 0.20 4.23
N PHE A 27 6.40 -0.99 4.72
CA PHE A 27 7.32 -1.92 5.37
C PHE A 27 8.48 -2.33 4.44
N LEU A 28 8.19 -2.69 3.18
CA LEU A 28 9.20 -3.07 2.20
C LEU A 28 10.15 -1.92 1.86
N LEU A 29 9.61 -0.70 1.74
CA LEU A 29 10.38 0.51 1.45
C LEU A 29 11.29 0.94 2.60
N LYS A 30 10.88 0.67 3.85
CA LYS A 30 11.67 1.02 5.03
C LYS A 30 12.95 0.17 5.14
N GLY A 31 12.84 -1.11 4.81
CA GLY A 31 13.99 -2.03 4.74
C GLY A 31 14.67 -2.34 6.09
N GLU A 32 14.02 -1.99 7.20
CA GLU A 32 14.59 -2.13 8.56
C GLU A 32 14.33 -3.51 9.19
N ASN A 33 13.93 -4.49 8.39
CA ASN A 33 13.65 -5.83 8.89
C ASN A 33 14.73 -6.83 8.47
N ALA A 34 15.18 -7.68 9.39
CA ALA A 34 16.19 -8.71 9.14
C ALA A 34 15.78 -9.73 8.05
N ALA A 35 14.49 -9.85 7.75
CA ALA A 35 13.99 -10.70 6.66
C ALA A 35 14.18 -10.08 5.27
N LEU A 36 14.48 -8.78 5.18
CA LEU A 36 14.81 -8.07 3.96
C LEU A 36 16.34 -7.95 3.84
N LYS A 37 16.87 -8.23 2.66
CA LYS A 37 18.29 -8.00 2.39
C LYS A 37 18.62 -6.52 2.27
N GLU A 38 17.73 -5.80 1.60
CA GLU A 38 17.82 -4.37 1.28
C GLU A 38 16.41 -3.77 1.19
N LYS A 39 16.34 -2.48 0.95
CA LYS A 39 15.06 -1.80 0.67
C LYS A 39 14.48 -2.27 -0.67
N GLY A 40 13.15 -2.43 -0.72
CA GLY A 40 12.45 -2.68 -1.97
C GLY A 40 12.48 -1.48 -2.91
N ASP A 41 12.56 -1.73 -4.21
CA ASP A 41 12.40 -0.69 -5.23
C ASP A 41 10.92 -0.33 -5.38
N PRO A 42 10.52 0.93 -5.11
CA PRO A 42 9.11 1.35 -5.14
C PRO A 42 8.44 1.13 -6.50
N ASN A 43 9.23 1.10 -7.59
CA ASN A 43 8.67 0.92 -8.94
C ASN A 43 8.34 -0.53 -9.29
N THR A 44 8.74 -1.47 -8.46
CA THR A 44 8.58 -2.91 -8.68
C THR A 44 7.60 -3.56 -7.71
N ILE A 45 7.04 -2.79 -6.77
CA ILE A 45 6.12 -3.33 -5.77
C ILE A 45 4.72 -3.41 -6.34
N PHE A 46 4.17 -4.64 -6.41
CA PHE A 46 2.82 -4.89 -6.90
C PHE A 46 2.01 -5.69 -5.88
N PHE A 47 0.75 -5.27 -5.69
CA PHE A 47 -0.23 -6.05 -4.97
C PHE A 47 -0.68 -7.25 -5.84
N THR A 48 -0.46 -8.47 -5.37
CA THR A 48 -0.76 -9.68 -6.15
C THR A 48 -2.04 -10.37 -5.70
N SER A 49 -2.26 -10.52 -4.40
CA SER A 49 -3.49 -11.11 -3.86
C SER A 49 -3.75 -10.71 -2.42
N CYS A 50 -5.01 -10.85 -2.00
CA CYS A 50 -5.43 -10.78 -0.62
C CYS A 50 -6.43 -11.87 -0.33
N ASP A 51 -6.10 -12.77 0.59
CA ASP A 51 -6.91 -13.93 0.94
C ASP A 51 -7.44 -13.82 2.37
N GLY A 52 -8.58 -14.49 2.63
CA GLY A 52 -9.18 -14.58 3.95
C GLY A 52 -9.61 -13.24 4.54
N VAL A 53 -10.11 -12.31 3.70
CA VAL A 53 -10.62 -11.01 4.15
C VAL A 53 -11.91 -11.20 4.93
N LYS A 54 -11.95 -10.65 6.15
CA LYS A 54 -13.14 -10.64 7.00
C LYS A 54 -13.37 -9.23 7.53
N CYS A 55 -14.51 -8.63 7.20
CA CYS A 55 -14.97 -7.36 7.74
C CYS A 55 -16.09 -7.64 8.73
N ARG A 56 -15.86 -7.41 10.01
CA ARG A 56 -16.76 -7.79 11.11
C ARG A 56 -17.56 -6.63 11.66
N ARG A 57 -17.08 -5.43 11.43
CA ARG A 57 -17.68 -4.20 11.90
C ARG A 57 -17.59 -3.12 10.83
N ILE A 58 -18.65 -2.34 10.72
CA ILE A 58 -18.70 -1.14 9.90
C ILE A 58 -17.84 -0.05 10.57
N CYS A 59 -16.95 0.57 9.80
CA CYS A 59 -16.24 1.77 10.19
C CYS A 59 -16.95 3.00 9.63
N LYS A 60 -17.04 4.06 10.43
CA LYS A 60 -17.77 5.30 10.10
C LYS A 60 -16.83 6.50 10.10
N PRO A 61 -17.23 7.62 9.50
CA PRO A 61 -16.52 8.89 9.66
C PRO A 61 -16.33 9.23 11.15
N GLY A 62 -15.10 9.64 11.52
CA GLY A 62 -14.72 9.90 12.91
C GLY A 62 -14.08 8.70 13.62
N ASP A 63 -14.20 7.47 13.11
CA ASP A 63 -13.46 6.33 13.65
C ASP A 63 -11.97 6.47 13.36
N THR A 64 -11.14 6.16 14.36
CA THR A 64 -9.69 6.04 14.20
C THR A 64 -9.35 4.58 13.92
N LEU A 65 -8.80 4.31 12.74
CA LEU A 65 -8.39 2.98 12.32
C LEU A 65 -6.94 2.73 12.75
N SER A 66 -6.74 1.80 13.67
CA SER A 66 -5.41 1.29 14.00
C SER A 66 -5.11 0.07 13.15
N MET A 67 -4.07 0.16 12.31
CA MET A 67 -3.68 -0.91 11.38
C MET A 67 -2.40 -1.58 11.86
N LYS A 68 -2.39 -2.90 11.81
CA LYS A 68 -1.23 -3.73 12.13
C LYS A 68 -1.00 -4.72 11.02
N ILE A 69 0.25 -4.90 10.63
CA ILE A 69 0.68 -5.99 9.76
C ILE A 69 1.72 -6.84 10.48
N LYS A 70 1.72 -8.11 10.16
CA LYS A 70 2.74 -9.08 10.60
C LYS A 70 3.29 -9.79 9.38
N VAL A 71 4.61 -9.79 9.23
CA VAL A 71 5.29 -10.59 8.20
C VAL A 71 5.01 -12.06 8.45
N SER A 72 4.44 -12.74 7.46
CA SER A 72 4.27 -14.19 7.46
C SER A 72 5.47 -14.86 6.79
N ARG A 73 5.90 -14.33 5.65
CA ARG A 73 7.02 -14.85 4.88
C ARG A 73 7.54 -13.80 3.91
N ILE A 74 8.86 -13.67 3.82
CA ILE A 74 9.53 -12.95 2.74
C ILE A 74 10.43 -13.94 2.00
N ARG A 75 10.13 -14.16 0.73
CA ARG A 75 10.93 -14.95 -0.20
C ARG A 75 10.86 -14.27 -1.55
N HIS A 76 11.88 -13.47 -1.84
CA HIS A 76 11.98 -12.74 -3.11
C HIS A 76 11.62 -13.63 -4.32
N PRO A 77 10.78 -13.17 -5.24
CA PRO A 77 10.20 -11.82 -5.34
C PRO A 77 8.87 -11.59 -4.57
N LEU A 78 8.51 -12.46 -3.63
CA LEU A 78 7.24 -12.39 -2.91
C LEU A 78 7.43 -12.06 -1.42
N ALA A 79 6.55 -11.20 -0.92
CA ALA A 79 6.37 -10.91 0.49
C ALA A 79 4.91 -11.17 0.90
N CYS A 80 4.71 -11.92 1.98
CA CYS A 80 3.40 -12.29 2.51
C CYS A 80 3.23 -11.71 3.92
N PHE A 81 2.08 -11.11 4.15
CA PHE A 81 1.73 -10.46 5.40
C PHE A 81 0.36 -10.90 5.89
N HIS A 82 0.17 -10.91 7.19
CA HIS A 82 -1.13 -10.90 7.83
C HIS A 82 -1.50 -9.46 8.19
N GLY A 83 -2.75 -9.04 7.96
CA GLY A 83 -3.23 -7.69 8.25
C GLY A 83 -4.40 -7.67 9.21
N GLU A 84 -4.44 -6.66 10.09
CA GLU A 84 -5.52 -6.43 11.04
C GLU A 84 -5.82 -4.94 11.16
N ILE A 85 -7.11 -4.59 11.20
CA ILE A 85 -7.59 -3.24 11.51
C ILE A 85 -8.44 -3.30 12.77
N THR A 86 -8.20 -2.39 13.69
CA THR A 86 -8.98 -2.22 14.92
C THR A 86 -9.49 -0.79 15.05
N VAL A 87 -10.68 -0.64 15.66
CA VAL A 87 -11.24 0.64 16.10
C VAL A 87 -11.54 0.50 17.59
N ASN A 88 -11.02 1.40 18.41
CA ASN A 88 -11.17 1.36 19.88
C ASN A 88 -10.77 0.00 20.48
N LYS A 89 -9.68 -0.61 19.97
CA LYS A 89 -9.17 -1.94 20.35
C LYS A 89 -10.07 -3.13 19.93
N GLU A 90 -11.17 -2.89 19.24
CA GLU A 90 -12.05 -3.92 18.70
C GLU A 90 -11.64 -4.25 17.27
N LYS A 91 -11.53 -5.54 16.92
CA LYS A 91 -11.20 -5.97 15.55
C LYS A 91 -12.36 -5.66 14.62
N THR A 92 -12.07 -4.86 13.61
CA THR A 92 -13.04 -4.50 12.56
C THR A 92 -12.81 -5.30 11.30
N SER A 93 -11.56 -5.48 10.90
CA SER A 93 -11.21 -6.20 9.68
C SER A 93 -9.92 -6.97 9.84
N THR A 94 -9.83 -8.09 9.13
CA THR A 94 -8.61 -8.90 9.04
C THR A 94 -8.40 -9.36 7.61
N ALA A 95 -7.14 -9.53 7.21
CA ALA A 95 -6.72 -10.23 6.01
C ALA A 95 -5.75 -11.34 6.42
N GLU A 96 -6.06 -12.59 6.07
CA GLU A 96 -5.25 -13.74 6.48
C GLU A 96 -3.92 -13.77 5.73
N GLU A 97 -3.93 -13.42 4.45
CA GLU A 97 -2.71 -13.28 3.66
C GLU A 97 -2.82 -12.12 2.68
N ILE A 98 -1.89 -11.19 2.74
CA ILE A 98 -1.67 -10.12 1.76
C ILE A 98 -0.35 -10.42 1.07
N LYS A 99 -0.36 -10.58 -0.24
CA LYS A 99 0.83 -10.85 -1.04
C LYS A 99 1.22 -9.65 -1.88
N LEU A 100 2.49 -9.30 -1.82
CA LEU A 100 3.12 -8.32 -2.71
C LEU A 100 4.25 -8.99 -3.47
N ALA A 101 4.40 -8.65 -4.74
CA ALA A 101 5.63 -8.89 -5.47
C ALA A 101 6.51 -7.64 -5.37
N PHE A 102 7.83 -7.82 -5.33
CA PHE A 102 8.79 -6.72 -5.25
C PHE A 102 10.16 -7.15 -5.74
N ASP A 103 10.96 -6.19 -6.19
CA ASP A 103 12.39 -6.35 -6.39
C ASP A 103 13.18 -5.41 -5.48
N TYR A 104 14.46 -5.68 -5.30
CA TYR A 104 15.39 -4.78 -4.65
C TYR A 104 15.92 -3.75 -5.64
N TYR A 105 16.41 -2.62 -5.13
CA TYR A 105 17.15 -1.70 -5.98
C TYR A 105 18.30 -2.42 -6.67
N PRO A 106 18.51 -2.17 -7.98
CA PRO A 106 19.65 -2.76 -8.68
C PRO A 106 20.96 -2.25 -8.10
N VAL A 107 21.90 -3.17 -7.87
CA VAL A 107 23.28 -2.84 -7.49
C VAL A 107 24.10 -2.70 -8.76
N ILE A 108 24.59 -1.49 -9.05
CA ILE A 108 25.47 -1.20 -10.20
C ILE A 108 26.83 -0.81 -9.61
N ASP A 109 27.89 -1.49 -10.04
CA ASP A 109 29.29 -1.27 -9.61
C ASP A 109 29.49 -1.25 -8.08
N GLY A 110 28.74 -2.09 -7.34
CA GLY A 110 28.82 -2.19 -5.88
C GLY A 110 28.10 -1.06 -5.12
N GLN A 111 27.42 -0.15 -5.82
CA GLN A 111 26.57 0.88 -5.24
C GLN A 111 25.09 0.60 -5.53
N VAL A 112 24.25 0.81 -4.53
CA VAL A 112 22.78 0.71 -4.71
C VAL A 112 22.34 1.88 -5.59
N SER A 113 21.85 1.57 -6.79
CA SER A 113 21.29 2.59 -7.69
C SER A 113 19.94 3.05 -7.13
N THR A 114 19.86 4.33 -6.76
CA THR A 114 18.60 4.96 -6.36
C THR A 114 17.79 5.49 -7.55
N GLU A 115 18.31 5.34 -8.77
CA GLU A 115 17.59 5.73 -9.98
C GLU A 115 16.62 4.63 -10.40
N ALA A 116 15.34 4.99 -10.45
CA ALA A 116 14.28 4.13 -10.95
C ALA A 116 14.53 3.77 -12.41
N LYS A 117 14.63 2.48 -12.74
CA LYS A 117 14.50 2.06 -14.14
C LYS A 117 13.12 2.46 -14.64
N PRO A 118 13.02 3.14 -15.81
CA PRO A 118 11.71 3.37 -16.41
C PRO A 118 11.03 2.01 -16.64
N VAL A 119 9.84 1.84 -16.07
CA VAL A 119 9.03 0.66 -16.33
C VAL A 119 8.64 0.72 -17.80
N ALA A 120 9.20 -0.17 -18.62
CA ALA A 120 8.70 -0.38 -19.97
C ALA A 120 7.32 -1.02 -19.86
N VAL A 121 6.28 -0.19 -19.92
CA VAL A 121 4.91 -0.65 -20.10
C VAL A 121 4.84 -1.22 -21.51
N GLN A 122 4.90 -2.54 -21.63
CA GLN A 122 4.60 -3.22 -22.88
C GLN A 122 3.08 -3.13 -23.11
N ASN A 123 2.65 -2.00 -23.65
CA ASN A 123 1.34 -1.90 -24.26
C ASN A 123 1.36 -2.68 -25.57
N GLY A 124 0.79 -3.88 -25.56
CA GLY A 124 0.40 -4.54 -26.81
C GLY A 124 -0.73 -3.73 -27.46
N ASN A 125 -0.39 -2.83 -28.33
CA ASN A 125 -1.03 -2.43 -29.59
C ASN A 125 -0.54 -1.03 -29.98
N GLY A 126 0.08 -0.94 -31.14
CA GLY A 126 0.66 0.29 -31.66
C GLY A 126 -0.39 1.35 -32.00
N HIS A 127 -0.16 2.52 -31.46
CA HIS A 127 -0.40 3.78 -32.16
C HIS A 127 0.44 4.86 -31.44
N GLU A 128 1.43 5.36 -32.14
CA GLU A 128 2.21 6.53 -31.70
C GLU A 128 1.32 7.77 -31.81
N SER A 129 1.21 8.52 -30.73
CA SER A 129 0.84 9.94 -30.75
C SER A 129 1.64 10.66 -29.67
N GLU A 130 2.53 11.51 -30.12
CA GLU A 130 3.25 12.49 -29.29
C GLU A 130 2.25 13.52 -28.75
N GLU A 131 2.10 13.63 -27.44
CA GLU A 131 1.49 14.80 -26.81
C GLU A 131 2.48 15.49 -25.88
N THR A 132 2.78 16.73 -26.26
CA THR A 132 3.55 17.71 -25.49
C THR A 132 2.71 18.22 -24.31
N VAL A 133 3.16 18.01 -23.08
CA VAL A 133 2.50 18.54 -21.88
C VAL A 133 3.11 19.89 -21.52
N THR A 134 2.28 20.95 -21.65
CA THR A 134 2.57 22.29 -21.15
C THR A 134 2.22 22.43 -19.67
N ASN A 135 3.13 23.02 -18.91
CA ASN A 135 2.96 23.37 -17.49
C ASN A 135 1.77 24.32 -17.28
N GLY A 136 0.80 23.89 -16.46
CA GLY A 136 -0.23 24.75 -15.88
C GLY A 136 -0.10 24.80 -14.37
N THR A 137 0.08 25.99 -13.84
CA THR A 137 0.10 26.33 -12.41
C THR A 137 -1.31 26.23 -11.86
N GLU A 138 -1.56 25.39 -10.85
CA GLU A 138 -2.85 25.35 -10.16
C GLU A 138 -2.73 25.56 -8.65
N GLU A 139 -3.72 26.31 -8.16
CA GLU A 139 -3.86 26.83 -6.81
C GLU A 139 -4.11 25.75 -5.75
N LYS A 140 -3.51 25.97 -4.57
CA LYS A 140 -3.73 25.16 -3.36
C LYS A 140 -5.16 25.30 -2.87
N LYS A 141 -5.92 24.20 -2.89
CA LYS A 141 -7.06 23.98 -1.98
C LYS A 141 -6.59 23.10 -0.83
N GLU A 142 -6.77 23.62 0.37
CA GLU A 142 -6.51 22.94 1.64
C GLU A 142 -7.54 21.82 1.84
N GLU A 143 -7.14 20.59 1.58
CA GLU A 143 -7.94 19.40 1.79
C GLU A 143 -7.56 18.78 3.15
N THR A 144 -8.51 18.75 4.08
CA THR A 144 -8.34 18.14 5.40
C THR A 144 -8.13 16.64 5.25
N THR A 145 -6.88 16.23 5.26
CA THR A 145 -6.46 14.83 5.22
C THR A 145 -6.80 14.14 6.54
N PRO A 146 -7.45 12.97 6.55
CA PRO A 146 -7.63 12.19 7.77
C PRO A 146 -6.27 11.78 8.34
N ARG A 147 -6.07 12.03 9.62
CA ARG A 147 -4.84 11.64 10.31
C ARG A 147 -4.79 10.13 10.46
N PHE A 148 -3.94 9.49 9.68
CA PHE A 148 -3.55 8.12 9.87
C PHE A 148 -2.30 8.09 10.72
N VAL A 149 -2.32 7.47 11.88
CA VAL A 149 -1.10 7.00 12.55
C VAL A 149 -1.38 6.05 13.71
N LYS A 150 -0.93 4.81 13.62
CA LYS A 150 0.11 4.28 14.52
C LYS A 150 0.72 3.01 13.92
N TYR A 151 1.95 3.11 13.50
CA TYR A 151 2.80 1.96 13.21
C TYR A 151 3.28 1.39 14.56
N VAL A 152 2.96 0.14 14.84
CA VAL A 152 3.57 -0.64 15.91
C VAL A 152 4.12 -1.89 15.27
N SER A 153 5.44 -1.95 15.11
CA SER A 153 6.15 -3.17 14.79
C SER A 153 6.57 -3.82 16.11
N ASP A 154 5.91 -4.91 16.48
CA ASP A 154 6.45 -5.81 17.48
C ASP A 154 7.45 -6.74 16.78
N ASN A 155 8.71 -6.71 17.24
CA ASN A 155 9.77 -7.64 16.89
C ASN A 155 9.44 -9.05 17.40
#